data_899e02f114eaf1028967278d8d053a9e
#
_entry.id   899e02f114eaf1028967278d8d053a9e
#
_cell.length_a   1.000
_cell.length_b   1.000
_cell.length_c   1.000
_cell.angle_alpha   90.00
_cell.angle_beta   90.00
_cell.angle_gamma   90.00
#
_symmetry.space_group_name_H-M   'P 1'
#
loop_
_entity.id
_entity.type
_entity.pdbx_description
1 polymer ?
#
loop_
_entity_poly.entity_id
_entity_poly.type
_entity_poly.pdbx_seq_one_letter_code
_entity_poly.pdbx_strand_id
1 'polypeptide(L)'
;KSTEGSTRVDPKFKDNFYQAREYGFIRGAYHFWSNKSSARAQAYHFLRQVHLEDGDLPPVLDIEHMPKDKTVEDFQRDVLTWLHIVEDRYHVKPIIYTYYKFKEQYLSAPVFDDYPYWIAHYYVDKVEYKGKWKFWQHTDAGKLPGIKGYVDFNIYNGSYYDLKMLTIGADKE
;
A
#
# COMPACT_ATOMS: atom_id res chain seq x y z
N LYS A 1 -1.71 8.61 -3.53
CA LYS A 1 -2.82 7.89 -4.20
C LYS A 1 -2.66 7.95 -5.70
N SER A 2 -2.81 6.80 -6.38
CA SER A 2 -2.79 6.76 -7.85
C SER A 2 -4.18 6.47 -8.42
N THR A 3 -4.78 5.39 -7.99
CA THR A 3 -6.04 4.89 -8.52
C THR A 3 -6.99 4.43 -7.41
N GLU A 4 -8.28 4.30 -7.76
CA GLU A 4 -9.31 3.74 -6.89
C GLU A 4 -10.31 2.96 -7.74
N GLY A 5 -10.66 1.75 -7.32
CA GLY A 5 -11.58 0.90 -8.05
C GLY A 5 -11.09 0.64 -9.49
N SER A 6 -12.01 0.46 -10.43
CA SER A 6 -11.66 0.11 -11.81
C SER A 6 -11.57 1.31 -12.76
N THR A 7 -11.84 2.55 -12.28
CA THR A 7 -11.99 3.72 -13.18
C THR A 7 -11.42 5.04 -12.67
N ARG A 8 -11.29 5.23 -11.34
CA ARG A 8 -10.81 6.51 -10.79
C ARG A 8 -9.30 6.60 -10.84
N VAL A 9 -8.80 7.74 -11.31
CA VAL A 9 -7.39 8.16 -11.22
C VAL A 9 -7.33 9.42 -10.37
N ASP A 10 -6.39 9.49 -9.45
CA ASP A 10 -6.15 10.73 -8.70
C ASP A 10 -5.62 11.81 -9.65
N PRO A 11 -6.28 12.98 -9.75
CA PRO A 11 -5.89 14.01 -10.71
C PRO A 11 -4.51 14.60 -10.45
N LYS A 12 -3.98 14.47 -9.23
CA LYS A 12 -2.65 14.94 -8.84
C LYS A 12 -1.58 13.86 -8.90
N PHE A 13 -1.96 12.62 -9.21
CA PHE A 13 -1.01 11.51 -9.16
C PHE A 13 0.22 11.75 -10.03
N LYS A 14 0.03 12.05 -11.30
CA LYS A 14 1.14 12.20 -12.26
C LYS A 14 2.09 13.32 -11.85
N ASP A 15 1.53 14.47 -11.50
CA ASP A 15 2.33 15.64 -11.09
C ASP A 15 3.14 15.33 -9.82
N ASN A 16 2.47 14.81 -8.79
CA ASN A 16 3.11 14.50 -7.51
C ASN A 16 4.16 13.39 -7.68
N PHE A 17 3.86 12.37 -8.47
CA PHE A 17 4.74 11.23 -8.68
C PHE A 17 6.01 11.65 -9.43
N TYR A 18 5.87 12.48 -10.46
CA TYR A 18 7.00 13.04 -11.18
C TYR A 18 7.85 13.96 -10.29
N GLN A 19 7.23 14.93 -9.62
CA GLN A 19 7.93 15.89 -8.78
C GLN A 19 8.67 15.22 -7.62
N ALA A 20 8.09 14.19 -7.00
CA ALA A 20 8.76 13.45 -5.95
C ALA A 20 10.12 12.90 -6.40
N ARG A 21 10.21 12.39 -7.62
CA ARG A 21 11.48 11.93 -8.20
C ARG A 21 12.45 13.08 -8.46
N GLU A 22 11.97 14.17 -9.06
CA GLU A 22 12.80 15.35 -9.35
C GLU A 22 13.44 15.95 -8.09
N TYR A 23 12.71 15.86 -6.95
CA TYR A 23 13.22 16.29 -5.65
C TYR A 23 14.05 15.21 -4.92
N GLY A 24 14.32 14.08 -5.55
CA GLY A 24 15.16 13.01 -4.99
C GLY A 24 14.51 12.17 -3.91
N PHE A 25 13.18 12.17 -3.81
CA PHE A 25 12.47 11.29 -2.87
C PHE A 25 12.35 9.86 -3.43
N ILE A 26 12.48 8.87 -2.55
CA ILE A 26 12.01 7.52 -2.82
C ILE A 26 10.48 7.61 -2.88
N ARG A 27 9.92 7.28 -4.03
CA ARG A 27 8.48 7.42 -4.29
C ARG A 27 7.81 6.07 -4.46
N GLY A 28 6.49 6.07 -4.39
CA GLY A 28 5.68 4.89 -4.66
C GLY A 28 4.25 5.28 -5.02
N ALA A 29 3.43 4.29 -5.34
CA ALA A 29 2.04 4.51 -5.70
C ALA A 29 1.13 3.52 -4.99
N TYR A 30 -0.03 3.98 -4.52
CA TYR A 30 -1.03 3.10 -3.94
C TYR A 30 -2.35 3.11 -4.69
N HIS A 31 -2.99 1.94 -4.70
CA HIS A 31 -4.33 1.71 -5.18
C HIS A 31 -5.30 1.63 -4.00
N PHE A 32 -6.35 2.43 -4.01
CA PHE A 32 -7.42 2.34 -3.02
C PHE A 32 -8.46 1.30 -3.47
N TRP A 33 -8.63 0.26 -2.66
CA TRP A 33 -9.58 -0.82 -2.92
C TRP A 33 -11.02 -0.33 -2.92
N SER A 34 -11.79 -0.79 -3.90
CA SER A 34 -13.22 -0.53 -3.99
C SER A 34 -14.03 -1.83 -4.03
N ASN A 35 -15.02 -1.93 -3.17
CA ASN A 35 -15.95 -3.05 -3.17
C ASN A 35 -16.95 -3.05 -4.35
N LYS A 36 -16.87 -2.04 -5.25
CA LYS A 36 -17.80 -1.85 -6.37
C LYS A 36 -17.32 -2.43 -7.69
N SER A 37 -16.14 -3.01 -7.74
CA SER A 37 -15.57 -3.58 -8.97
C SER A 37 -14.72 -4.83 -8.65
N SER A 38 -14.54 -5.69 -9.65
CA SER A 38 -13.77 -6.92 -9.46
C SER A 38 -12.29 -6.64 -9.22
N ALA A 39 -11.65 -7.50 -8.45
CA ALA A 39 -10.22 -7.45 -8.16
C ALA A 39 -9.36 -7.34 -9.43
N ARG A 40 -9.68 -8.17 -10.42
CA ARG A 40 -8.99 -8.18 -11.72
C ARG A 40 -9.10 -6.84 -12.45
N ALA A 41 -10.29 -6.24 -12.50
CA ALA A 41 -10.48 -4.94 -13.15
C ALA A 41 -9.70 -3.83 -12.43
N GLN A 42 -9.65 -3.86 -11.09
CA GLN A 42 -8.87 -2.92 -10.27
C GLN A 42 -7.36 -3.09 -10.50
N ALA A 43 -6.86 -4.32 -10.52
CA ALA A 43 -5.44 -4.60 -10.77
C ALA A 43 -5.00 -4.08 -12.15
N TYR A 44 -5.75 -4.40 -13.19
CA TYR A 44 -5.43 -3.89 -14.54
C TYR A 44 -5.61 -2.38 -14.67
N HIS A 45 -6.56 -1.79 -13.95
CA HIS A 45 -6.68 -0.32 -13.92
C HIS A 45 -5.43 0.31 -13.29
N PHE A 46 -4.96 -0.21 -12.16
CA PHE A 46 -3.71 0.22 -11.52
C PHE A 46 -2.53 0.10 -12.50
N LEU A 47 -2.33 -1.06 -13.10
CA LEU A 47 -1.21 -1.33 -14.00
C LEU A 47 -1.20 -0.46 -15.26
N ARG A 48 -2.36 -0.01 -15.75
CA ARG A 48 -2.44 0.93 -16.88
C ARG A 48 -2.05 2.36 -16.53
N GLN A 49 -2.19 2.75 -15.27
CA GLN A 49 -1.96 4.13 -14.83
C GLN A 49 -0.61 4.33 -14.15
N VAL A 50 -0.07 3.28 -13.56
CA VAL A 50 1.14 3.32 -12.74
C VAL A 50 2.25 2.56 -13.45
N HIS A 51 3.38 3.23 -13.61
CA HIS A 51 4.61 2.66 -14.17
C HIS A 51 5.74 2.90 -13.16
N LEU A 52 6.00 1.87 -12.35
CA LEU A 52 7.11 1.90 -11.39
C LEU A 52 8.39 1.45 -12.06
N GLU A 53 9.49 2.05 -11.63
CA GLU A 53 10.84 1.83 -12.14
C GLU A 53 11.76 1.43 -10.99
N ASP A 54 12.99 1.04 -11.33
CA ASP A 54 14.02 0.77 -10.33
C ASP A 54 14.23 1.98 -9.41
N GLY A 55 14.28 1.72 -8.11
CA GLY A 55 14.35 2.73 -7.07
C GLY A 55 12.99 3.23 -6.55
N ASP A 56 11.87 2.89 -7.20
CA ASP A 56 10.53 3.15 -6.67
C ASP A 56 10.17 2.09 -5.61
N LEU A 57 9.31 2.45 -4.65
CA LEU A 57 8.76 1.49 -3.68
C LEU A 57 7.85 0.46 -4.38
N PRO A 58 7.70 -0.74 -3.82
CA PRO A 58 6.71 -1.70 -4.29
C PRO A 58 5.31 -1.10 -4.36
N PRO A 59 4.44 -1.60 -5.26
CA PRO A 59 3.04 -1.21 -5.29
C PRO A 59 2.39 -1.36 -3.91
N VAL A 60 1.47 -0.45 -3.57
CA VAL A 60 0.71 -0.55 -2.31
C VAL A 60 -0.76 -0.76 -2.62
N LEU A 61 -1.36 -1.76 -1.97
CA LEU A 61 -2.80 -1.99 -1.96
C LEU A 61 -3.38 -1.50 -0.64
N ASP A 62 -4.20 -0.46 -0.71
CA ASP A 62 -4.86 0.17 0.42
C ASP A 62 -6.26 -0.44 0.59
N ILE A 63 -6.47 -1.21 1.68
CA ILE A 63 -7.71 -1.95 1.96
C ILE A 63 -8.21 -1.59 3.36
N GLU A 64 -9.40 -1.00 3.42
CA GLU A 64 -9.95 -0.49 4.66
C GLU A 64 -11.37 -1.02 4.99
N HIS A 65 -12.06 -1.61 4.02
CA HIS A 65 -13.47 -1.95 4.15
C HIS A 65 -13.79 -3.33 3.62
N MET A 66 -14.41 -4.15 4.45
CA MET A 66 -14.99 -5.44 4.07
C MET A 66 -16.32 -5.23 3.31
N PRO A 67 -16.52 -5.85 2.13
CA PRO A 67 -17.83 -5.85 1.45
C PRO A 67 -18.88 -6.57 2.31
N LYS A 68 -20.08 -6.02 2.33
CA LYS A 68 -21.19 -6.58 3.15
C LYS A 68 -21.83 -7.84 2.57
N ASP A 69 -21.63 -8.06 1.29
CA ASP A 69 -22.26 -9.11 0.46
C ASP A 69 -21.31 -10.27 0.15
N LYS A 70 -20.14 -10.32 0.77
CA LYS A 70 -19.16 -11.41 0.60
C LYS A 70 -18.79 -12.08 1.90
N THR A 71 -18.40 -13.35 1.81
CA THR A 71 -17.71 -14.03 2.90
C THR A 71 -16.27 -13.50 3.04
N VAL A 72 -15.65 -13.75 4.18
CA VAL A 72 -14.24 -13.39 4.38
C VAL A 72 -13.34 -14.13 3.39
N GLU A 73 -13.63 -15.39 3.13
CA GLU A 73 -12.88 -16.24 2.20
C GLU A 73 -12.98 -15.74 0.75
N ASP A 74 -14.17 -15.31 0.31
CA ASP A 74 -14.37 -14.74 -1.03
C ASP A 74 -13.63 -13.41 -1.17
N PHE A 75 -13.68 -12.58 -0.16
CA PHE A 75 -12.95 -11.31 -0.12
C PHE A 75 -11.44 -11.54 -0.14
N GLN A 76 -10.92 -12.46 0.68
CA GLN A 76 -9.51 -12.82 0.68
C GLN A 76 -9.04 -13.32 -0.70
N ARG A 77 -9.85 -14.12 -1.38
CA ARG A 77 -9.56 -14.59 -2.74
C ARG A 77 -9.49 -13.46 -3.76
N ASP A 78 -10.37 -12.47 -3.63
CA ASP A 78 -10.32 -11.26 -4.47
C ASP A 78 -9.07 -10.42 -4.19
N VAL A 79 -8.73 -10.22 -2.92
CA VAL A 79 -7.51 -9.49 -2.53
C VAL A 79 -6.26 -10.18 -3.10
N LEU A 80 -6.16 -11.50 -2.94
CA LEU A 80 -5.05 -12.28 -3.52
C LEU A 80 -5.01 -12.20 -5.05
N THR A 81 -6.15 -12.15 -5.71
CA THR A 81 -6.21 -11.97 -7.17
C THR A 81 -5.54 -10.66 -7.59
N TRP A 82 -5.81 -9.56 -6.88
CA TRP A 82 -5.16 -8.28 -7.16
C TRP A 82 -3.65 -8.34 -6.89
N LEU A 83 -3.29 -8.87 -5.73
CA LEU A 83 -1.88 -8.96 -5.30
C LEU A 83 -1.05 -9.76 -6.30
N HIS A 84 -1.51 -10.93 -6.72
CA HIS A 84 -0.79 -11.79 -7.66
C HIS A 84 -0.63 -11.12 -9.04
N ILE A 85 -1.68 -10.49 -9.58
CA ILE A 85 -1.60 -9.81 -10.89
C ILE A 85 -0.55 -8.68 -10.86
N VAL A 86 -0.48 -7.95 -9.76
CA VAL A 86 0.45 -6.83 -9.61
C VAL A 86 1.86 -7.33 -9.29
N GLU A 87 2.00 -8.38 -8.47
CA GLU A 87 3.26 -9.07 -8.20
C GLU A 87 3.88 -9.64 -9.49
N ASP A 88 3.07 -10.31 -10.31
CA ASP A 88 3.50 -10.87 -11.61
C ASP A 88 4.07 -9.78 -12.55
N ARG A 89 3.53 -8.56 -12.47
CA ARG A 89 3.98 -7.45 -13.33
C ARG A 89 5.29 -6.82 -12.88
N TYR A 90 5.47 -6.68 -11.56
CA TYR A 90 6.62 -5.95 -10.99
C TYR A 90 7.69 -6.87 -10.38
N HIS A 91 7.41 -8.18 -10.28
CA HIS A 91 8.29 -9.20 -9.69
C HIS A 91 8.71 -8.89 -8.24
N VAL A 92 7.89 -8.11 -7.54
CA VAL A 92 8.02 -7.80 -6.12
C VAL A 92 6.68 -7.93 -5.42
N LYS A 93 6.69 -8.37 -4.16
CA LYS A 93 5.46 -8.46 -3.36
C LYS A 93 4.91 -7.05 -3.08
N PRO A 94 3.65 -6.76 -3.45
CA PRO A 94 3.01 -5.52 -3.06
C PRO A 94 2.95 -5.37 -1.54
N ILE A 95 2.96 -4.13 -1.07
CA ILE A 95 2.72 -3.79 0.33
C ILE A 95 1.21 -3.70 0.55
N ILE A 96 0.71 -4.31 1.63
CA ILE A 96 -0.68 -4.16 2.04
C ILE A 96 -0.77 -3.07 3.10
N TYR A 97 -1.49 -1.96 2.77
CA TYR A 97 -1.88 -0.97 3.76
C TYR A 97 -3.27 -1.30 4.30
N THR A 98 -3.38 -1.32 5.61
CA THR A 98 -4.65 -1.51 6.30
C THR A 98 -4.56 -1.16 7.79
N TYR A 99 -5.71 -1.03 8.45
CA TYR A 99 -5.78 -0.92 9.90
C TYR A 99 -5.41 -2.24 10.59
N TYR A 100 -4.75 -2.16 11.74
CA TYR A 100 -4.35 -3.34 12.51
C TYR A 100 -5.53 -4.29 12.78
N LYS A 101 -6.66 -3.78 13.29
CA LYS A 101 -7.85 -4.59 13.54
C LYS A 101 -8.44 -5.21 12.27
N PHE A 102 -8.36 -4.52 11.14
CA PHE A 102 -8.82 -5.05 9.86
C PHE A 102 -7.95 -6.23 9.40
N LYS A 103 -6.61 -6.11 9.55
CA LYS A 103 -5.68 -7.22 9.28
C LYS A 103 -6.04 -8.45 10.11
N GLU A 104 -6.20 -8.29 11.41
CA GLU A 104 -6.55 -9.37 12.33
C GLU A 104 -7.86 -10.05 11.97
N GLN A 105 -8.87 -9.28 11.62
CA GLN A 105 -10.23 -9.77 11.40
C GLN A 105 -10.45 -10.34 10.00
N TYR A 106 -9.89 -9.75 8.95
CA TYR A 106 -10.25 -10.04 7.56
C TYR A 106 -9.10 -10.54 6.69
N LEU A 107 -7.85 -10.30 7.07
CA LEU A 107 -6.67 -10.76 6.34
C LEU A 107 -5.83 -11.72 7.20
N SER A 108 -6.50 -12.56 7.99
CA SER A 108 -5.88 -13.46 8.96
C SER A 108 -5.34 -14.77 8.35
N ALA A 109 -5.71 -15.10 7.12
CA ALA A 109 -5.20 -16.32 6.47
C ALA A 109 -3.66 -16.26 6.30
N PRO A 110 -2.93 -17.36 6.57
CA PRO A 110 -1.46 -17.39 6.59
C PRO A 110 -0.78 -16.88 5.33
N VAL A 111 -1.42 -17.02 4.16
CA VAL A 111 -0.91 -16.53 2.88
C VAL A 111 -0.66 -15.01 2.87
N PHE A 112 -1.40 -14.25 3.68
CA PHE A 112 -1.19 -12.81 3.80
C PHE A 112 0.03 -12.43 4.65
N ASP A 113 0.56 -13.33 5.46
CA ASP A 113 1.75 -13.08 6.26
C ASP A 113 3.05 -13.07 5.43
N ASP A 114 2.96 -13.50 4.17
CA ASP A 114 4.05 -13.42 3.20
C ASP A 114 4.23 -12.01 2.62
N TYR A 115 3.23 -11.14 2.73
CA TYR A 115 3.27 -9.78 2.21
C TYR A 115 3.79 -8.79 3.26
N PRO A 116 4.55 -7.77 2.86
CA PRO A 116 4.92 -6.68 3.76
C PRO A 116 3.70 -5.81 4.06
N TYR A 117 3.61 -5.34 5.30
CA TYR A 117 2.50 -4.49 5.74
C TYR A 117 2.91 -3.04 5.98
N TRP A 118 1.99 -2.14 5.66
CA TRP A 118 1.91 -0.78 6.14
C TRP A 118 0.70 -0.71 7.07
N ILE A 119 0.94 -0.73 8.37
CA ILE A 119 -0.11 -0.83 9.39
C ILE A 119 -0.51 0.55 9.88
N ALA A 120 -1.80 0.89 9.79
CA ALA A 120 -2.38 2.01 10.50
C ALA A 120 -2.81 1.54 11.90
N HIS A 121 -2.20 2.14 12.94
CA HIS A 121 -2.49 1.84 14.33
C HIS A 121 -2.26 3.09 15.16
N TYR A 122 -3.35 3.81 15.47
CA TYR A 122 -3.31 5.12 16.10
C TYR A 122 -3.44 5.03 17.61
N TYR A 123 -2.93 6.05 18.33
CA TYR A 123 -3.05 6.20 19.77
C TYR A 123 -2.48 5.05 20.59
N VAL A 124 -1.43 4.44 20.10
CA VAL A 124 -0.66 3.38 20.78
C VAL A 124 0.81 3.74 20.81
N ASP A 125 1.53 3.28 21.84
CA ASP A 125 2.95 3.56 21.99
C ASP A 125 3.83 2.75 21.01
N LYS A 126 3.30 1.64 20.48
CA LYS A 126 3.99 0.74 19.55
C LYS A 126 3.00 -0.06 18.74
N VAL A 127 3.46 -0.54 17.57
CA VAL A 127 2.69 -1.49 16.76
C VAL A 127 2.50 -2.80 17.53
N GLU A 128 1.26 -3.26 17.65
CA GLU A 128 0.94 -4.54 18.29
C GLU A 128 1.06 -5.72 17.34
N TYR A 129 0.93 -5.49 16.04
CA TYR A 129 1.10 -6.53 15.02
C TYR A 129 2.51 -7.13 15.07
N LYS A 130 2.60 -8.46 15.19
CA LYS A 130 3.86 -9.21 15.36
C LYS A 130 4.46 -9.72 14.04
N GLY A 131 3.75 -9.56 12.93
CA GLY A 131 4.20 -10.02 11.62
C GLY A 131 5.15 -9.04 10.92
N LYS A 132 5.33 -9.24 9.62
CA LYS A 132 6.25 -8.44 8.78
C LYS A 132 5.63 -7.09 8.44
N TRP A 133 5.83 -6.08 9.27
CA TRP A 133 5.45 -4.72 8.90
C TRP A 133 6.69 -3.89 8.51
N LYS A 134 6.49 -3.01 7.53
CA LYS A 134 7.51 -2.09 7.01
C LYS A 134 7.24 -0.65 7.40
N PHE A 135 5.97 -0.26 7.43
CA PHE A 135 5.55 1.09 7.78
C PHE A 135 4.47 1.06 8.85
N TRP A 136 4.52 2.02 9.75
CA TRP A 136 3.50 2.27 10.75
C TRP A 136 2.97 3.69 10.59
N GLN A 137 1.72 3.83 10.16
CA GLN A 137 0.99 5.08 10.24
C GLN A 137 0.46 5.24 11.66
N HIS A 138 1.10 6.13 12.42
CA HIS A 138 0.82 6.25 13.86
C HIS A 138 -0.14 7.39 14.19
N THR A 139 -0.40 8.30 13.24
CA THR A 139 -1.39 9.38 13.38
C THR A 139 -1.87 9.87 12.01
N ASP A 140 -3.12 10.30 11.96
CA ASP A 140 -3.77 11.02 10.85
C ASP A 140 -3.98 12.52 11.18
N ALA A 141 -3.49 12.97 12.34
CA ALA A 141 -3.66 14.32 12.85
C ALA A 141 -2.33 15.09 13.00
N GLY A 142 -1.31 14.69 12.24
CA GLY A 142 -0.02 15.38 12.18
C GLY A 142 -0.14 16.80 11.61
N LYS A 143 0.78 17.69 11.99
CA LYS A 143 0.89 19.03 11.41
C LYS A 143 2.30 19.22 10.85
N LEU A 144 2.37 19.68 9.61
CA LEU A 144 3.64 19.97 8.94
C LEU A 144 3.63 21.43 8.48
N PRO A 145 4.70 22.21 8.77
CA PRO A 145 4.82 23.58 8.27
C PRO A 145 4.67 23.64 6.75
N GLY A 146 3.88 24.59 6.25
CA GLY A 146 3.61 24.75 4.81
C GLY A 146 2.40 23.97 4.28
N ILE A 147 1.85 23.02 5.06
CA ILE A 147 0.64 22.27 4.67
C ILE A 147 -0.55 22.72 5.51
N LYS A 148 -1.65 23.09 4.82
CA LYS A 148 -2.92 23.39 5.50
C LYS A 148 -3.65 22.08 5.80
N GLY A 149 -4.08 21.92 7.07
CA GLY A 149 -4.79 20.71 7.52
C GLY A 149 -3.89 19.71 8.25
N TYR A 150 -4.40 18.52 8.38
CA TYR A 150 -3.68 17.41 8.98
C TYR A 150 -3.01 16.55 7.91
N VAL A 151 -1.95 15.87 8.32
CA VAL A 151 -1.20 14.91 7.50
C VAL A 151 -0.92 13.65 8.31
N ASP A 152 -0.81 12.54 7.61
CA ASP A 152 -0.43 11.28 8.22
C ASP A 152 1.07 11.26 8.49
N PHE A 153 1.46 10.82 9.71
CA PHE A 153 2.86 10.55 10.00
C PHE A 153 3.10 9.04 10.07
N ASN A 154 4.23 8.66 9.52
CA ASN A 154 4.61 7.27 9.36
C ASN A 154 6.03 7.03 9.86
N ILE A 155 6.25 5.85 10.43
CA ILE A 155 7.56 5.34 10.83
C ILE A 155 7.90 4.16 9.94
N TYR A 156 9.10 4.16 9.37
CA TYR A 156 9.64 2.99 8.69
C TYR A 156 10.35 2.08 9.71
N ASN A 157 10.09 0.77 9.62
CA ASN A 157 10.69 -0.24 10.49
C ASN A 157 12.02 -0.74 9.92
N GLY A 158 13.04 0.09 10.02
CA GLY A 158 14.37 -0.22 9.53
C GLY A 158 15.23 1.04 9.34
N SER A 159 16.44 0.83 8.85
CA SER A 159 17.35 1.91 8.47
C SER A 159 17.00 2.49 7.09
N TYR A 160 17.64 3.61 6.73
CA TYR A 160 17.52 4.15 5.37
C TYR A 160 18.08 3.20 4.31
N TYR A 161 19.09 2.41 4.66
CA TYR A 161 19.60 1.35 3.80
C TYR A 161 18.52 0.28 3.56
N ASP A 162 17.84 -0.18 4.60
CA ASP A 162 16.75 -1.17 4.46
C ASP A 162 15.59 -0.64 3.61
N LEU A 163 15.30 0.67 3.70
CA LEU A 163 14.31 1.32 2.85
C LEU A 163 14.72 1.30 1.37
N LYS A 164 15.99 1.56 1.07
CA LYS A 164 16.52 1.42 -0.29
C LYS A 164 16.45 -0.01 -0.80
N MET A 165 16.79 -0.99 0.05
CA MET A 165 16.70 -2.42 -0.28
C MET A 165 15.27 -2.94 -0.44
N LEU A 166 14.27 -2.15 -0.03
CA LEU A 166 12.85 -2.45 -0.28
C LEU A 166 12.41 -2.02 -1.68
N THR A 167 13.13 -1.13 -2.35
CA THR A 167 12.75 -0.60 -3.67
C THR A 167 12.86 -1.67 -4.77
N ILE A 168 12.13 -1.45 -5.88
CA ILE A 168 12.20 -2.28 -7.08
C ILE A 168 13.62 -2.20 -7.65
N GLY A 169 14.15 -3.30 -8.16
CA GLY A 169 15.48 -3.37 -8.76
C GLY A 169 16.64 -3.24 -7.79
N ALA A 170 16.40 -3.15 -6.48
CA ALA A 170 17.49 -3.16 -5.50
C ALA A 170 18.22 -4.51 -5.54
N ASP A 171 19.51 -4.49 -5.78
CA ASP A 171 20.35 -5.68 -5.73
C ASP A 171 20.36 -6.22 -4.29
N LYS A 172 19.73 -7.35 -4.11
CA LYS A 172 19.77 -8.11 -2.85
C LYS A 172 21.01 -9.00 -2.92
N GLU A 173 22.16 -8.40 -2.53
CA GLU A 173 23.38 -9.19 -2.25
C GLU A 173 23.16 -10.18 -1.10
#